data_e39d58108bf4a6e2be6555de82dbca16
#
_entry.id   e39d58108bf4a6e2be6555de82dbca16
#
_cell.length_a   1.000
_cell.length_b   1.000
_cell.length_c   1.000
_cell.angle_alpha   90.00
_cell.angle_beta   90.00
_cell.angle_gamma   90.00
#
_symmetry.space_group_name_H-M   'P 1'
#
loop_
_entity.id
_entity.type
_entity.pdbx_description
1 polymer ?
#
loop_
_entity_poly.entity_id
_entity_poly.type
_entity_poly.pdbx_seq_one_letter_code
_entity_poly.pdbx_strand_id
1 'polypeptide(L)'
;GDGVINGYDTKPIFRNKTPKLFYGFTLNAQWKNMDLTMVFQGAGMYNIRFNEVFSQMFFNNGNLPAYFFDRWHLEDSYDPDNTNWVPGKWPANRFSQEMGSSYRDSQAWNMKASYLRLKSFEVGYTLPRTFTKKYGVENLRLYFNAYNLFTFTDSFLKQFDPEKTEGDYG
;
A
#
# COMPACT_ATOMS: atom_id res chain seq x y z
N GLY A 1 -6.36 -34.19 -1.34
CA GLY A 1 -7.52 -33.49 -0.73
C GLY A 1 -8.80 -34.23 -1.07
N ASP A 2 -9.78 -34.14 -0.22
CA ASP A 2 -11.10 -34.73 -0.39
C ASP A 2 -12.05 -33.88 -1.27
N GLY A 3 -11.56 -32.74 -1.79
CA GLY A 3 -12.34 -31.83 -2.61
C GLY A 3 -13.26 -30.90 -1.83
N VAL A 4 -13.25 -30.95 -0.49
CA VAL A 4 -14.09 -30.13 0.38
C VAL A 4 -13.23 -29.25 1.26
N ILE A 5 -13.32 -27.92 1.11
CA ILE A 5 -12.60 -26.97 1.96
C ILE A 5 -13.34 -26.83 3.30
N ASN A 6 -12.72 -27.29 4.38
CA ASN A 6 -13.28 -27.27 5.73
C ASN A 6 -12.22 -26.93 6.79
N GLY A 7 -12.55 -27.11 8.09
CA GLY A 7 -11.65 -26.81 9.20
C GLY A 7 -10.37 -27.65 9.24
N TYR A 8 -10.35 -28.82 8.58
CA TYR A 8 -9.16 -29.69 8.52
C TYR A 8 -8.13 -29.23 7.48
N ASP A 9 -8.51 -28.32 6.57
CA ASP A 9 -7.61 -27.73 5.56
C ASP A 9 -6.87 -26.48 6.08
N THR A 10 -7.05 -26.16 7.36
CA THR A 10 -6.41 -25.00 7.95
C THR A 10 -4.96 -25.27 8.29
N LYS A 11 -4.09 -24.32 7.99
CA LYS A 11 -2.69 -24.32 8.42
C LYS A 11 -2.35 -22.98 9.08
N PRO A 12 -1.40 -22.95 10.03
CA PRO A 12 -0.94 -21.70 10.61
C PRO A 12 -0.37 -20.76 9.53
N ILE A 13 -0.93 -19.58 9.42
CA ILE A 13 -0.37 -18.50 8.60
C ILE A 13 0.40 -17.58 9.55
N PHE A 14 1.74 -17.59 9.45
CA PHE A 14 2.55 -16.68 10.25
C PHE A 14 2.39 -15.27 9.69
N ARG A 15 1.80 -14.40 10.51
CA ARG A 15 1.54 -13.01 10.19
C ARG A 15 2.09 -12.10 11.28
N ASN A 16 2.96 -11.20 10.88
CA ASN A 16 3.39 -10.12 11.77
C ASN A 16 2.50 -8.90 11.52
N LYS A 17 1.58 -8.61 12.41
CA LYS A 17 0.70 -7.43 12.34
C LYS A 17 1.47 -6.12 12.54
N THR A 18 2.51 -6.15 13.34
CA THR A 18 3.38 -5.00 13.62
C THR A 18 4.72 -5.16 12.91
N PRO A 19 5.28 -4.07 12.37
CA PRO A 19 6.61 -4.11 11.78
C PRO A 19 7.65 -4.61 12.78
N LYS A 20 8.51 -5.53 12.36
CA LYS A 20 9.65 -5.99 13.14
C LYS A 20 10.91 -5.19 12.86
N LEU A 21 10.91 -4.46 11.76
CA LEU A 21 12.05 -3.66 11.32
C LEU A 21 11.57 -2.26 10.97
N PHE A 22 12.14 -1.25 11.60
CA PHE A 22 12.05 0.14 11.21
C PHE A 22 13.42 0.62 10.74
N TYR A 23 13.44 1.39 9.68
CA TYR A 23 14.67 1.94 9.12
C TYR A 23 14.46 3.34 8.59
N GLY A 24 15.50 4.12 8.65
CA GLY A 24 15.50 5.46 8.09
C GLY A 24 16.92 5.95 7.84
N PHE A 25 17.06 6.86 6.90
CA PHE A 25 18.30 7.54 6.63
C PHE A 25 18.05 8.94 6.10
N THR A 26 18.99 9.82 6.34
CA THR A 26 18.97 11.19 5.85
C THR A 26 20.15 11.41 4.91
N LEU A 27 19.86 11.97 3.76
CA LEU A 27 20.87 12.40 2.81
C LEU A 27 20.91 13.92 2.80
N ASN A 28 22.09 14.48 3.09
CA ASN A 28 22.35 15.91 3.02
C ASN A 28 23.43 16.15 1.98
N ALA A 29 23.20 17.10 1.10
CA ALA A 29 24.18 17.54 0.12
C ALA A 29 24.23 19.06 0.08
N GLN A 30 25.44 19.61 -0.05
CA GLN A 30 25.64 21.04 -0.20
C GLN A 30 26.59 21.27 -1.36
N TRP A 31 26.22 22.17 -2.24
CA TRP A 31 27.06 22.58 -3.35
C TRP A 31 26.94 24.08 -3.60
N LYS A 32 28.05 24.79 -3.39
CA LYS A 32 28.07 26.26 -3.46
C LYS A 32 26.99 26.86 -2.53
N ASN A 33 26.00 27.51 -3.14
CA ASN A 33 24.90 28.17 -2.46
C ASN A 33 23.62 27.34 -2.39
N MET A 34 23.66 26.08 -2.87
CA MET A 34 22.54 25.15 -2.84
C MET A 34 22.71 24.13 -1.72
N ASP A 35 21.65 23.80 -1.08
CA ASP A 35 21.55 22.72 -0.10
C ASP A 35 20.36 21.82 -0.42
N LEU A 36 20.53 20.54 -0.15
CA LEU A 36 19.55 19.50 -0.35
C LEU A 36 19.48 18.64 0.88
N THR A 37 18.28 18.39 1.38
CA THR A 37 18.00 17.44 2.44
C THR A 37 16.91 16.48 2.01
N MET A 38 17.16 15.19 2.15
CA MET A 38 16.17 14.12 1.92
C MET A 38 16.12 13.22 3.15
N VAL A 39 14.92 12.99 3.66
CA VAL A 39 14.68 12.07 4.77
C VAL A 39 13.87 10.89 4.28
N PHE A 40 14.43 9.70 4.42
CA PHE A 40 13.78 8.45 4.10
C PHE A 40 13.40 7.70 5.37
N GLN A 41 12.22 7.12 5.35
CA GLN A 41 11.71 6.28 6.42
C GLN A 41 10.99 5.07 5.84
N GLY A 42 11.14 3.94 6.49
CA GLY A 42 10.47 2.72 6.08
C GLY A 42 10.25 1.75 7.22
N ALA A 43 9.42 0.77 6.94
CA ALA A 43 9.17 -0.36 7.81
C ALA A 43 9.13 -1.65 6.99
N GLY A 44 9.47 -2.74 7.65
CA GLY A 44 9.52 -4.05 6.99
C GLY A 44 9.21 -5.20 7.93
N MET A 45 9.16 -6.39 7.33
CA MET A 45 8.89 -7.64 8.03
C MET A 45 7.52 -7.66 8.72
N TYR A 46 6.48 -7.14 8.06
CA TYR A 46 5.11 -7.19 8.53
C TYR A 46 4.12 -7.38 7.39
N ASN A 47 2.90 -7.72 7.75
CA ASN A 47 1.82 -7.99 6.82
C ASN A 47 0.56 -7.24 7.25
N ILE A 48 -0.20 -6.78 6.27
CA ILE A 48 -1.53 -6.22 6.46
C ILE A 48 -2.54 -7.25 5.95
N ARG A 49 -3.58 -7.50 6.74
CA ARG A 49 -4.75 -8.27 6.31
C ARG A 49 -5.82 -7.31 5.82
N PHE A 50 -6.36 -7.60 4.66
CA PHE A 50 -7.56 -6.94 4.19
C PHE A 50 -8.79 -7.56 4.84
N ASN A 51 -9.56 -6.73 5.52
CA ASN A 51 -10.80 -7.12 6.18
C ASN A 51 -11.99 -7.21 5.19
N GLU A 52 -13.18 -7.38 5.72
CA GLU A 52 -14.41 -7.58 4.96
C GLU A 52 -14.69 -6.47 3.94
N VAL A 53 -14.41 -5.21 4.27
CA VAL A 53 -14.63 -4.06 3.39
C VAL A 53 -13.85 -4.19 2.08
N PHE A 54 -12.65 -4.77 2.15
CA PHE A 54 -11.76 -4.92 1.00
C PHE A 54 -11.77 -6.32 0.41
N SER A 55 -12.15 -7.33 1.17
CA SER A 55 -12.15 -8.72 0.73
C SER A 55 -13.49 -9.21 0.22
N GLN A 56 -14.58 -8.49 0.50
CA GLN A 56 -15.93 -8.86 0.10
C GLN A 56 -16.51 -7.81 -0.85
N MET A 57 -17.06 -8.29 -1.96
CA MET A 57 -17.79 -7.42 -2.89
C MET A 57 -19.08 -6.92 -2.25
N PHE A 58 -19.37 -5.64 -2.46
CA PHE A 58 -20.63 -5.01 -2.01
C PHE A 58 -20.88 -5.12 -0.50
N PHE A 59 -19.81 -5.26 0.30
CA PHE A 59 -19.93 -5.28 1.76
C PHE A 59 -20.67 -4.03 2.26
N ASN A 60 -21.68 -4.21 3.09
CA ASN A 60 -22.54 -3.13 3.62
C ASN A 60 -23.11 -2.18 2.53
N ASN A 61 -23.52 -2.73 1.39
CA ASN A 61 -23.98 -1.95 0.23
C ASN A 61 -22.92 -1.01 -0.37
N GLY A 62 -21.65 -1.29 -0.12
CA GLY A 62 -20.52 -0.56 -0.68
C GLY A 62 -20.29 -0.86 -2.16
N ASN A 63 -19.34 -0.14 -2.75
CA ASN A 63 -18.96 -0.34 -4.14
C ASN A 63 -18.00 -1.53 -4.30
N LEU A 64 -17.92 -2.04 -5.53
CA LEU A 64 -16.94 -3.02 -5.93
C LEU A 64 -15.58 -2.34 -6.15
N PRO A 65 -14.53 -2.67 -5.39
CA PRO A 65 -13.18 -2.19 -5.68
C PRO A 65 -12.68 -2.66 -7.06
N ALA A 66 -11.99 -1.78 -7.78
CA ALA A 66 -11.55 -2.03 -9.15
C ALA A 66 -10.63 -3.26 -9.31
N TYR A 67 -9.86 -3.62 -8.27
CA TYR A 67 -8.98 -4.79 -8.36
C TYR A 67 -9.74 -6.12 -8.48
N PHE A 68 -11.02 -6.18 -8.13
CA PHE A 68 -11.86 -7.36 -8.34
C PHE A 68 -12.21 -7.64 -9.81
N PHE A 69 -11.88 -6.76 -10.73
CA PHE A 69 -11.98 -7.10 -12.14
C PHE A 69 -11.03 -8.26 -12.50
N ASP A 70 -9.89 -8.38 -11.82
CA ASP A 70 -8.93 -9.47 -11.96
C ASP A 70 -9.21 -10.59 -10.93
N ARG A 71 -10.44 -11.12 -10.93
CA ARG A 71 -10.86 -12.22 -10.07
C ARG A 71 -11.10 -13.48 -10.87
N TRP A 72 -11.06 -14.62 -10.22
CA TRP A 72 -11.61 -15.84 -10.77
C TRP A 72 -13.10 -15.66 -11.06
N HIS A 73 -13.55 -15.97 -12.27
CA HIS A 73 -14.95 -15.87 -12.68
C HIS A 73 -15.27 -16.87 -13.77
N LEU A 74 -16.54 -17.17 -13.97
CA LEU A 74 -16.99 -17.96 -15.12
C LEU A 74 -16.85 -17.13 -16.39
N GLU A 75 -16.48 -17.77 -17.49
CA GLU A 75 -16.36 -17.15 -18.81
C GLU A 75 -17.69 -16.53 -19.26
N ASP A 76 -18.78 -17.26 -19.06
CA ASP A 76 -20.14 -16.75 -19.17
C ASP A 76 -20.92 -17.06 -17.89
N SER A 77 -21.21 -16.03 -17.12
CA SER A 77 -21.95 -16.14 -15.85
C SER A 77 -23.48 -16.20 -16.05
N TYR A 78 -23.97 -15.97 -17.27
CA TYR A 78 -25.39 -16.07 -17.62
C TYR A 78 -25.79 -17.44 -18.13
N ASP A 79 -24.82 -18.25 -18.57
CA ASP A 79 -25.05 -19.64 -18.97
C ASP A 79 -24.93 -20.54 -17.73
N PRO A 80 -26.05 -21.17 -17.28
CA PRO A 80 -26.05 -22.06 -16.11
C PRO A 80 -25.25 -23.35 -16.32
N ASP A 81 -25.02 -23.74 -17.59
CA ASP A 81 -24.25 -24.95 -17.94
C ASP A 81 -22.77 -24.64 -18.14
N ASN A 82 -22.38 -23.38 -18.08
CA ASN A 82 -20.97 -22.99 -18.23
C ASN A 82 -20.15 -23.39 -17.00
N THR A 83 -19.17 -24.23 -17.22
CA THR A 83 -18.20 -24.66 -16.20
C THR A 83 -16.79 -24.12 -16.45
N ASN A 84 -16.61 -23.28 -17.48
CA ASN A 84 -15.30 -22.72 -17.82
C ASN A 84 -14.95 -21.57 -16.88
N TRP A 85 -13.90 -21.77 -16.10
CA TRP A 85 -13.37 -20.75 -15.19
C TRP A 85 -12.22 -19.99 -15.84
N VAL A 86 -12.32 -18.68 -15.84
CA VAL A 86 -11.25 -17.75 -16.20
C VAL A 86 -10.45 -17.45 -14.93
N PRO A 87 -9.14 -17.77 -14.91
CA PRO A 87 -8.31 -17.51 -13.76
C PRO A 87 -8.05 -16.02 -13.56
N GLY A 88 -7.99 -15.59 -12.32
CA GLY A 88 -7.62 -14.23 -11.92
C GLY A 88 -6.75 -14.25 -10.67
N LYS A 89 -6.24 -13.08 -10.29
CA LYS A 89 -5.41 -12.91 -9.10
C LYS A 89 -6.22 -13.07 -7.81
N TRP A 90 -7.48 -12.65 -7.82
CA TRP A 90 -8.35 -12.62 -6.64
C TRP A 90 -9.31 -13.81 -6.64
N PRO A 91 -9.73 -14.30 -5.47
CA PRO A 91 -10.73 -15.35 -5.40
C PRO A 91 -12.05 -14.97 -6.09
N ALA A 92 -12.77 -15.99 -6.56
CA ALA A 92 -14.13 -15.81 -7.05
C ALA A 92 -15.03 -15.32 -5.92
N ASN A 93 -15.87 -14.36 -6.23
CA ASN A 93 -16.81 -13.77 -5.27
C ASN A 93 -18.24 -14.22 -5.52
N ARG A 94 -18.98 -14.36 -4.45
CA ARG A 94 -20.42 -14.60 -4.46
C ARG A 94 -21.12 -13.49 -3.69
N PHE A 95 -22.37 -13.21 -4.05
CA PHE A 95 -23.17 -12.17 -3.44
C PHE A 95 -23.58 -12.50 -1.98
N SER A 96 -23.52 -13.77 -1.57
CA SER A 96 -23.86 -14.18 -0.20
C SER A 96 -22.62 -14.25 0.67
N GLN A 97 -22.64 -13.48 1.75
CA GLN A 97 -21.53 -13.36 2.71
C GLN A 97 -21.32 -14.62 3.55
N GLU A 98 -22.35 -15.43 3.74
CA GLU A 98 -22.35 -16.45 4.79
C GLU A 98 -21.67 -17.78 4.42
N MET A 99 -21.41 -18.08 3.15
CA MET A 99 -21.01 -19.42 2.73
C MET A 99 -19.81 -19.54 1.77
N GLY A 100 -19.12 -18.45 1.49
CA GLY A 100 -18.01 -18.51 0.54
C GLY A 100 -16.68 -18.83 1.19
N SER A 101 -16.01 -19.90 0.76
CA SER A 101 -14.61 -20.19 1.14
C SER A 101 -13.67 -19.02 0.79
N SER A 102 -14.02 -18.20 -0.19
CA SER A 102 -13.27 -17.02 -0.62
C SER A 102 -13.17 -15.92 0.43
N TYR A 103 -14.10 -15.85 1.37
CA TYR A 103 -14.12 -14.85 2.45
C TYR A 103 -13.41 -15.32 3.73
N ARG A 104 -13.02 -16.59 3.77
CA ARG A 104 -12.27 -17.11 4.91
C ARG A 104 -10.89 -16.48 5.00
N ASP A 105 -10.38 -16.39 6.21
CA ASP A 105 -9.02 -15.97 6.46
C ASP A 105 -8.05 -16.84 5.65
N SER A 106 -7.32 -16.22 4.74
CA SER A 106 -6.45 -16.94 3.81
C SER A 106 -5.22 -16.10 3.45
N GLN A 107 -4.25 -16.74 2.85
CA GLN A 107 -3.05 -16.07 2.37
C GLN A 107 -3.35 -15.05 1.26
N ALA A 108 -4.46 -15.21 0.52
CA ALA A 108 -4.88 -14.27 -0.53
C ALA A 108 -5.13 -12.85 0.00
N TRP A 109 -5.60 -12.75 1.25
CA TRP A 109 -5.92 -11.47 1.89
C TRP A 109 -4.81 -10.95 2.82
N ASN A 110 -3.65 -11.60 2.82
CA ASN A 110 -2.52 -11.26 3.69
C ASN A 110 -1.35 -10.72 2.88
N MET A 111 -1.23 -9.40 2.80
CA MET A 111 -0.26 -8.70 1.95
C MET A 111 1.00 -8.33 2.72
N LYS A 112 2.16 -8.44 2.06
CA LYS A 112 3.41 -7.89 2.57
C LYS A 112 3.35 -6.36 2.52
N ALA A 113 3.57 -5.71 3.65
CA ALA A 113 3.40 -4.25 3.79
C ALA A 113 4.72 -3.48 3.95
N SER A 114 5.85 -4.09 3.59
CA SER A 114 7.14 -3.39 3.62
C SER A 114 7.15 -2.19 2.67
N TYR A 115 7.66 -1.07 3.15
CA TYR A 115 7.75 0.15 2.36
C TYR A 115 8.99 0.97 2.68
N LEU A 116 9.39 1.82 1.75
CA LEU A 116 10.34 2.91 1.92
C LEU A 116 9.73 4.20 1.35
N ARG A 117 9.67 5.25 2.16
CA ARG A 117 9.06 6.52 1.79
C ARG A 117 10.06 7.66 1.88
N LEU A 118 10.05 8.55 0.88
CA LEU A 118 10.69 9.86 0.98
C LEU A 118 9.78 10.77 1.79
N LYS A 119 10.03 10.83 3.10
CA LYS A 119 9.22 11.58 4.08
C LYS A 119 9.31 13.07 3.92
N SER A 120 10.53 13.56 3.70
CA SER A 120 10.81 14.98 3.53
C SER A 120 11.85 15.16 2.45
N PHE A 121 11.60 16.13 1.62
CA PHE A 121 12.51 16.64 0.60
C PHE A 121 12.57 18.15 0.74
N GLU A 122 13.75 18.69 0.89
CA GLU A 122 13.99 20.14 0.91
C GLU A 122 15.17 20.46 0.01
N VAL A 123 14.99 21.45 -0.85
CA VAL A 123 16.07 22.08 -1.62
C VAL A 123 16.07 23.57 -1.34
N GLY A 124 17.23 24.09 -0.96
CA GLY A 124 17.44 25.49 -0.64
C GLY A 124 18.46 26.14 -1.56
N TYR A 125 18.32 27.45 -1.76
CA TYR A 125 19.30 28.28 -2.42
C TYR A 125 19.50 29.57 -1.65
N THR A 126 20.73 29.82 -1.20
CA THR A 126 21.12 31.06 -0.53
C THR A 126 21.64 32.02 -1.56
N LEU A 127 21.00 33.18 -1.70
CA LEU A 127 21.40 34.20 -2.65
C LEU A 127 22.75 34.80 -2.27
N PRO A 128 23.63 35.06 -3.26
CA PRO A 128 24.91 35.72 -3.01
C PRO A 128 24.75 37.08 -2.35
N ARG A 129 25.57 37.36 -1.36
CA ARG A 129 25.56 38.67 -0.64
C ARG A 129 25.75 39.87 -1.56
N THR A 130 26.47 39.73 -2.65
CA THR A 130 26.65 40.80 -3.66
C THR A 130 25.33 41.27 -4.27
N PHE A 131 24.33 40.38 -4.35
CA PHE A 131 22.98 40.69 -4.84
C PHE A 131 22.11 41.25 -3.73
N THR A 132 22.08 40.59 -2.57
CA THR A 132 21.15 40.94 -1.48
C THR A 132 21.47 42.28 -0.78
N LYS A 133 22.76 42.63 -0.68
CA LYS A 133 23.18 43.93 -0.10
C LYS A 133 22.60 45.14 -0.80
N LYS A 134 22.32 45.07 -2.10
CA LYS A 134 21.69 46.16 -2.84
C LYS A 134 20.30 46.50 -2.31
N TYR A 135 19.66 45.56 -1.64
CA TYR A 135 18.32 45.70 -1.07
C TYR A 135 18.32 45.78 0.46
N GLY A 136 19.50 45.94 1.09
CA GLY A 136 19.63 46.02 2.54
C GLY A 136 19.41 44.67 3.26
N VAL A 137 19.45 43.56 2.54
CA VAL A 137 19.24 42.23 3.09
C VAL A 137 20.58 41.51 3.27
N GLU A 138 20.90 41.07 4.48
CA GLU A 138 22.16 40.41 4.76
C GLU A 138 22.20 38.95 4.25
N ASN A 139 21.11 38.21 4.48
CA ASN A 139 20.99 36.84 4.04
C ASN A 139 19.56 36.59 3.54
N LEU A 140 19.45 36.00 2.36
CA LEU A 140 18.19 35.56 1.80
C LEU A 140 18.34 34.12 1.28
N ARG A 141 17.62 33.19 1.91
CA ARG A 141 17.53 31.82 1.47
C ARG A 141 16.11 31.53 0.99
N LEU A 142 16.01 31.08 -0.23
CA LEU A 142 14.77 30.54 -0.79
C LEU A 142 14.82 29.02 -0.71
N TYR A 143 13.73 28.40 -0.32
CA TYR A 143 13.67 26.95 -0.28
C TYR A 143 12.32 26.43 -0.76
N PHE A 144 12.37 25.21 -1.27
CA PHE A 144 11.19 24.42 -1.60
C PHE A 144 11.22 23.15 -0.75
N ASN A 145 10.12 22.85 -0.11
CA ASN A 145 9.95 21.60 0.64
C ASN A 145 8.72 20.83 0.16
N ALA A 146 8.80 19.52 0.26
CA ALA A 146 7.71 18.60 -0.05
C ALA A 146 7.77 17.41 0.89
N TYR A 147 6.62 16.84 1.17
CA TYR A 147 6.46 15.71 2.07
C TYR A 147 5.82 14.53 1.35
N ASN A 148 6.25 13.31 1.72
CA ASN A 148 5.67 12.05 1.23
C ASN A 148 5.64 11.92 -0.30
N LEU A 149 6.66 12.47 -1.01
CA LEU A 149 6.70 12.53 -2.46
C LEU A 149 6.64 11.15 -3.13
N PHE A 150 7.37 10.18 -2.59
CA PHE A 150 7.46 8.85 -3.17
C PHE A 150 7.37 7.80 -2.08
N THR A 151 6.62 6.72 -2.39
CA THR A 151 6.55 5.52 -1.55
C THR A 151 6.85 4.31 -2.43
N PHE A 152 7.89 3.58 -2.07
CA PHE A 152 8.25 2.29 -2.66
C PHE A 152 7.62 1.21 -1.80
N THR A 153 6.69 0.46 -2.36
CA THR A 153 5.96 -0.62 -1.70
C THR A 153 5.47 -1.62 -2.76
N ASP A 154 4.84 -2.71 -2.34
CA ASP A 154 4.19 -3.63 -3.26
C ASP A 154 3.19 -2.89 -4.18
N SER A 155 3.09 -3.36 -5.43
CA SER A 155 2.28 -2.71 -6.47
C SER A 155 0.81 -2.55 -6.06
N PHE A 156 0.26 -3.54 -5.36
CA PHE A 156 -1.11 -3.49 -4.87
C PHE A 156 -1.29 -2.45 -3.76
N LEU A 157 -0.32 -2.36 -2.84
CA LEU A 157 -0.36 -1.41 -1.72
C LEU A 157 -0.11 0.04 -2.13
N LYS A 158 0.29 0.31 -3.37
CA LYS A 158 0.37 1.70 -3.89
C LYS A 158 -0.97 2.44 -3.88
N GLN A 159 -2.08 1.71 -3.87
CA GLN A 159 -3.43 2.25 -3.78
C GLN A 159 -3.84 2.59 -2.33
N PHE A 160 -3.07 2.13 -1.36
CA PHE A 160 -3.31 2.28 0.06
C PHE A 160 -2.09 2.93 0.73
N ASP A 161 -2.28 3.48 1.93
CA ASP A 161 -1.15 3.99 2.70
C ASP A 161 -0.50 2.85 3.50
N PRO A 162 0.72 2.39 3.17
CA PRO A 162 1.36 1.29 3.87
C PRO A 162 1.75 1.61 5.32
N GLU A 163 1.67 2.88 5.75
CA GLU A 163 1.91 3.26 7.14
C GLU A 163 0.69 2.99 8.05
N LYS A 164 -0.48 2.79 7.45
CA LYS A 164 -1.68 2.46 8.22
C LYS A 164 -1.62 1.05 8.78
N THR A 165 -2.25 0.87 9.92
CA THR A 165 -2.40 -0.44 10.55
C THR A 165 -3.62 -1.18 10.02
N GLU A 166 -3.72 -2.47 10.33
CA GLU A 166 -4.86 -3.31 9.91
C GLU A 166 -6.22 -2.73 10.31
N GLY A 167 -6.33 -2.05 11.45
CA GLY A 167 -7.58 -1.43 11.90
C GLY A 167 -7.98 -0.17 11.12
N ASP A 168 -7.06 0.41 10.36
CA ASP A 168 -7.30 1.65 9.62
C ASP A 168 -7.91 1.41 8.23
N TYR A 169 -8.05 0.14 7.81
CA TYR A 169 -8.61 -0.26 6.53
C TYR A 169 -10.02 -0.86 6.64
N GLY A 170 -10.69 -0.61 7.73
CA GLY A 170 -12.03 -1.13 7.97
C GLY A 170 -12.99 -0.13 8.58
#